data_68468d1b23d0000fe58a0fbcd624ab45
#
_entry.id   68468d1b23d0000fe58a0fbcd624ab45
#
_cell.length_a   1.000
_cell.length_b   1.000
_cell.length_c   1.000
_cell.angle_alpha   90.00
_cell.angle_beta   90.00
_cell.angle_gamma   90.00
#
_symmetry.space_group_name_H-M   'P 1'
#
loop_
_entity.id
_entity.type
_entity.pdbx_description
1 polymer ?
#
loop_
_entity_poly.entity_id
_entity_poly.type
_entity_poly.pdbx_seq_one_letter_code
_entity_poly.pdbx_strand_id
1 'polypeptide(L)'
;MRAAMAAAPVGDDQFGEDPTTNALQERVASLLGKPAALWLPTGTMANQVALQVLTNRGDDVVVGRAAHAVWSEAGASAANAGVQFTEVGQGGTFTAADVAAALKPRGHMIMPGTTLVEIENTHNRGGGVVFDQADVERICALARERGISTFLDGARLWNAAVASGRPLDELARPFDLVSVAFSKGLGGPGGSLLAGSAAVVTKAMRARRMLGGAMRQTGIFAAAGLYALDHHLPLLADDHAKARRVASVLAGCPGVLLDLATVQTNIVMFHLADGAPDADTVVTRARERGVLVIAFGPRTVRAVTHLDVSVEECDRAAAALAEAVAL
;
A
#
# COMPACT_ATOMS: atom_id res chain seq x y z
N MET A 1 9.83 -13.03 -15.57
CA MET A 1 9.28 -13.48 -14.27
C MET A 1 8.92 -14.97 -14.23
N ARG A 2 7.97 -15.52 -15.02
CA ARG A 2 7.57 -16.95 -14.94
C ARG A 2 8.73 -17.93 -15.08
N ALA A 3 9.68 -17.68 -15.99
CA ALA A 3 10.88 -18.51 -16.12
C ALA A 3 11.78 -18.45 -14.88
N ALA A 4 11.93 -17.27 -14.27
CA ALA A 4 12.68 -17.13 -13.02
C ALA A 4 12.03 -17.91 -11.87
N MET A 5 10.69 -17.86 -11.76
CA MET A 5 9.93 -18.65 -10.77
C MET A 5 10.13 -20.18 -10.97
N ALA A 6 10.05 -20.64 -12.22
CA ALA A 6 10.20 -22.06 -12.55
C ALA A 6 11.63 -22.59 -12.29
N ALA A 7 12.64 -21.72 -12.39
CA ALA A 7 14.05 -22.09 -12.20
C ALA A 7 14.57 -21.76 -10.78
N ALA A 8 13.72 -21.26 -9.88
CA ALA A 8 14.14 -20.81 -8.56
C ALA A 8 14.71 -21.97 -7.71
N PRO A 9 15.92 -21.87 -7.15
CA PRO A 9 16.36 -22.74 -6.09
C PRO A 9 15.44 -22.60 -4.88
N VAL A 10 14.95 -23.69 -4.33
CA VAL A 10 14.01 -23.67 -3.21
C VAL A 10 14.49 -24.56 -2.06
N GLY A 11 14.05 -24.24 -0.86
CA GLY A 11 14.25 -25.01 0.35
C GLY A 11 13.05 -24.83 1.28
N ASP A 12 13.15 -25.26 2.53
CA ASP A 12 12.05 -25.12 3.48
C ASP A 12 12.16 -23.79 4.24
N ASP A 13 11.34 -22.80 3.87
CA ASP A 13 11.29 -21.49 4.54
C ASP A 13 10.97 -21.60 6.04
N GLN A 14 10.28 -22.66 6.47
CA GLN A 14 9.97 -22.84 7.88
C GLN A 14 11.23 -22.99 8.73
N PHE A 15 12.31 -23.54 8.17
CA PHE A 15 13.60 -23.71 8.82
C PHE A 15 14.63 -22.66 8.40
N GLY A 16 14.23 -21.69 7.58
CA GLY A 16 15.14 -20.67 7.02
C GLY A 16 16.08 -21.23 5.95
N GLU A 17 15.72 -22.33 5.31
CA GLU A 17 16.56 -23.05 4.35
C GLU A 17 16.23 -22.73 2.88
N ASP A 18 15.22 -21.89 2.61
CA ASP A 18 14.91 -21.46 1.24
C ASP A 18 15.86 -20.35 0.80
N PRO A 19 16.83 -20.65 -0.11
CA PRO A 19 17.88 -19.68 -0.45
C PRO A 19 17.33 -18.48 -1.20
N THR A 20 16.30 -18.65 -2.02
CA THR A 20 15.73 -17.55 -2.82
C THR A 20 14.89 -16.62 -1.94
N THR A 21 14.16 -17.18 -0.97
CA THR A 21 13.42 -16.36 0.01
C THR A 21 14.38 -15.57 0.89
N ASN A 22 15.46 -16.20 1.37
CA ASN A 22 16.48 -15.51 2.16
C ASN A 22 17.11 -14.37 1.37
N ALA A 23 17.49 -14.60 0.10
CA ALA A 23 18.05 -13.56 -0.76
C ALA A 23 17.09 -12.37 -0.97
N LEU A 24 15.80 -12.63 -1.16
CA LEU A 24 14.80 -11.56 -1.27
C LEU A 24 14.64 -10.78 0.06
N GLN A 25 14.60 -11.48 1.20
CA GLN A 25 14.51 -10.86 2.52
C GLN A 25 15.73 -9.95 2.79
N GLU A 26 16.93 -10.42 2.53
CA GLU A 26 18.17 -9.66 2.66
C GLU A 26 18.19 -8.43 1.74
N ARG A 27 17.81 -8.62 0.47
CA ARG A 27 17.74 -7.53 -0.53
C ARG A 27 16.79 -6.43 -0.10
N VAL A 28 15.59 -6.78 0.36
CA VAL A 28 14.56 -5.79 0.78
C VAL A 28 14.96 -5.14 2.10
N ALA A 29 15.50 -5.87 3.07
CA ALA A 29 16.02 -5.29 4.29
C ALA A 29 17.07 -4.22 3.98
N SER A 30 18.01 -4.52 3.08
CA SER A 30 19.04 -3.59 2.62
C SER A 30 18.45 -2.36 1.92
N LEU A 31 17.50 -2.55 0.99
CA LEU A 31 16.85 -1.46 0.26
C LEU A 31 16.07 -0.51 1.18
N LEU A 32 15.51 -1.02 2.26
CA LEU A 32 14.76 -0.25 3.25
C LEU A 32 15.62 0.26 4.41
N GLY A 33 16.91 -0.06 4.44
CA GLY A 33 17.82 0.30 5.53
C GLY A 33 17.41 -0.32 6.87
N LYS A 34 16.78 -1.52 6.86
CA LYS A 34 16.32 -2.23 8.05
C LYS A 34 17.20 -3.45 8.35
N PRO A 35 17.36 -3.83 9.65
CA PRO A 35 18.21 -4.95 10.03
C PRO A 35 17.74 -6.32 9.53
N ALA A 36 16.43 -6.51 9.35
CA ALA A 36 15.84 -7.78 8.92
C ALA A 36 14.53 -7.57 8.19
N ALA A 37 14.14 -8.56 7.37
CA ALA A 37 12.82 -8.61 6.74
C ALA A 37 12.26 -10.04 6.79
N LEU A 38 10.94 -10.15 6.69
CA LEU A 38 10.19 -11.40 6.69
C LEU A 38 9.24 -11.43 5.51
N TRP A 39 9.30 -12.49 4.70
CA TRP A 39 8.33 -12.73 3.63
C TRP A 39 6.97 -13.20 4.17
N LEU A 40 5.89 -12.69 3.56
CA LEU A 40 4.50 -13.05 3.85
C LEU A 40 3.73 -13.23 2.53
N PRO A 41 2.71 -14.10 2.48
CA PRO A 41 1.93 -14.37 1.27
C PRO A 41 1.23 -13.15 0.68
N THR A 42 0.71 -12.25 1.53
CA THR A 42 -0.12 -11.11 1.14
C THR A 42 0.18 -9.85 1.93
N GLY A 43 -0.13 -8.66 1.35
CA GLY A 43 -0.06 -7.38 2.06
C GLY A 43 -1.03 -7.29 3.25
N THR A 44 -2.25 -7.84 3.11
CA THR A 44 -3.20 -7.91 4.23
C THR A 44 -2.61 -8.66 5.41
N MET A 45 -1.94 -9.82 5.18
CA MET A 45 -1.27 -10.53 6.26
C MET A 45 -0.12 -9.70 6.86
N ALA A 46 0.62 -8.95 6.05
CA ALA A 46 1.67 -8.07 6.55
C ALA A 46 1.12 -7.02 7.52
N ASN A 47 0.00 -6.38 7.18
CA ASN A 47 -0.67 -5.42 8.07
C ASN A 47 -1.18 -6.10 9.34
N GLN A 48 -1.81 -7.27 9.23
CA GLN A 48 -2.30 -8.01 10.39
C GLN A 48 -1.17 -8.47 11.33
N VAL A 49 -0.04 -8.90 10.78
CA VAL A 49 1.17 -9.24 11.55
C VAL A 49 1.76 -7.99 12.20
N ALA A 50 1.85 -6.87 11.47
CA ALA A 50 2.35 -5.60 12.01
C ALA A 50 1.53 -5.14 13.22
N LEU A 51 0.19 -5.14 13.11
CA LEU A 51 -0.71 -4.79 14.20
C LEU A 51 -0.50 -5.73 15.42
N GLN A 52 -0.43 -7.05 15.21
CA GLN A 52 -0.24 -8.02 16.30
C GLN A 52 1.09 -7.87 17.04
N VAL A 53 2.17 -7.46 16.36
CA VAL A 53 3.49 -7.36 16.99
C VAL A 53 3.78 -6.00 17.61
N LEU A 54 3.04 -4.96 17.21
CA LEU A 54 3.23 -3.58 17.68
C LEU A 54 2.17 -3.11 18.67
N THR A 55 1.08 -3.86 18.86
CA THR A 55 -0.02 -3.47 19.74
C THR A 55 -0.44 -4.62 20.67
N ASN A 56 -1.32 -4.32 21.61
CA ASN A 56 -2.04 -5.30 22.42
C ASN A 56 -3.54 -5.21 22.13
N ARG A 57 -4.28 -6.25 22.48
CA ARG A 57 -5.75 -6.23 22.35
C ARG A 57 -6.34 -5.10 23.17
N GLY A 58 -7.24 -4.34 22.57
CA GLY A 58 -7.87 -3.17 23.18
C GLY A 58 -7.13 -1.86 22.95
N ASP A 59 -5.94 -1.89 22.36
CA ASP A 59 -5.20 -0.67 22.01
C ASP A 59 -5.87 0.13 20.90
N ASP A 60 -5.56 1.42 20.87
CA ASP A 60 -5.94 2.37 19.82
C ASP A 60 -4.78 2.58 18.84
N VAL A 61 -5.10 2.61 17.56
CA VAL A 61 -4.18 2.86 16.45
C VAL A 61 -4.64 4.10 15.69
N VAL A 62 -3.79 5.11 15.59
CA VAL A 62 -4.06 6.29 14.76
C VAL A 62 -3.66 6.00 13.32
N VAL A 63 -4.58 6.23 12.38
CA VAL A 63 -4.40 5.97 10.95
C VAL A 63 -4.95 7.12 10.10
N GLY A 64 -4.50 7.22 8.86
CA GLY A 64 -5.11 8.12 7.88
C GLY A 64 -6.56 7.73 7.59
N ARG A 65 -7.43 8.74 7.35
CA ARG A 65 -8.83 8.50 6.99
C ARG A 65 -8.94 7.57 5.78
N ALA A 66 -9.76 6.54 5.91
CA ALA A 66 -10.00 5.51 4.92
C ALA A 66 -8.75 4.65 4.57
N ALA A 67 -7.81 4.48 5.53
CA ALA A 67 -6.68 3.58 5.40
C ALA A 67 -7.11 2.15 5.04
N HIS A 68 -6.23 1.41 4.34
CA HIS A 68 -6.52 0.06 3.86
C HIS A 68 -6.87 -0.92 4.99
N ALA A 69 -6.16 -0.85 6.12
CA ALA A 69 -6.39 -1.69 7.29
C ALA A 69 -7.79 -1.50 7.92
N VAL A 70 -8.38 -0.30 7.76
CA VAL A 70 -9.73 0.01 8.26
C VAL A 70 -10.81 -0.49 7.30
N TRP A 71 -10.65 -0.22 6.00
CA TRP A 71 -11.74 -0.35 5.01
C TRP A 71 -11.70 -1.61 4.17
N SER A 72 -10.52 -2.22 3.97
CA SER A 72 -10.33 -3.19 2.89
C SER A 72 -9.84 -4.56 3.37
N GLU A 73 -9.81 -4.82 4.69
CA GLU A 73 -9.29 -6.06 5.26
C GLU A 73 -10.36 -6.88 6.01
N ALA A 74 -11.63 -6.72 5.63
CA ALA A 74 -12.74 -7.54 6.11
C ALA A 74 -12.89 -7.63 7.64
N GLY A 75 -12.50 -6.56 8.37
CA GLY A 75 -12.54 -6.55 9.84
C GLY A 75 -11.40 -7.33 10.51
N ALA A 76 -10.38 -7.73 9.76
CA ALA A 76 -9.28 -8.55 10.26
C ALA A 76 -8.53 -7.91 11.43
N SER A 77 -8.38 -6.60 11.44
CA SER A 77 -7.68 -5.87 12.52
C SER A 77 -8.37 -6.03 13.87
N ALA A 78 -9.71 -5.96 13.90
CA ALA A 78 -10.48 -6.24 15.10
C ALA A 78 -10.44 -7.74 15.48
N ALA A 79 -10.56 -8.63 14.49
CA ALA A 79 -10.60 -10.07 14.71
C ALA A 79 -9.25 -10.64 15.18
N ASN A 80 -8.15 -10.24 14.55
CA ASN A 80 -6.82 -10.82 14.78
C ASN A 80 -6.03 -10.06 15.85
N ALA A 81 -5.87 -8.74 15.71
CA ALA A 81 -5.11 -7.92 16.65
C ALA A 81 -5.99 -7.41 17.81
N GLY A 82 -7.30 -7.27 17.59
CA GLY A 82 -8.23 -6.77 18.60
C GLY A 82 -8.06 -5.29 18.90
N VAL A 83 -7.59 -4.53 17.92
CA VAL A 83 -7.40 -3.07 18.01
C VAL A 83 -8.62 -2.31 17.52
N GLN A 84 -8.73 -1.07 17.94
CA GLN A 84 -9.61 -0.09 17.31
C GLN A 84 -8.79 0.97 16.57
N PHE A 85 -9.42 1.67 15.63
CA PHE A 85 -8.79 2.73 14.87
C PHE A 85 -9.35 4.09 15.22
N THR A 86 -8.47 5.10 15.25
CA THR A 86 -8.81 6.52 15.23
C THR A 86 -8.33 7.09 13.90
N GLU A 87 -9.27 7.40 13.01
CA GLU A 87 -8.97 7.97 11.70
C GLU A 87 -8.74 9.48 11.78
N VAL A 88 -7.65 9.97 11.18
CA VAL A 88 -7.26 11.39 11.15
C VAL A 88 -6.99 11.88 9.73
N GLY A 89 -6.98 13.20 9.55
CA GLY A 89 -6.68 13.84 8.27
C GLY A 89 -7.76 13.67 7.20
N GLN A 90 -7.40 14.00 5.96
CA GLN A 90 -8.26 13.89 4.79
C GLN A 90 -7.44 13.58 3.53
N GLY A 91 -8.07 12.93 2.51
CA GLY A 91 -7.38 12.62 1.26
C GLY A 91 -6.19 11.66 1.39
N GLY A 92 -6.06 10.98 2.53
CA GLY A 92 -4.98 10.03 2.78
C GLY A 92 -3.75 10.61 3.47
N THR A 93 -3.74 11.90 3.77
CA THR A 93 -2.63 12.57 4.47
C THR A 93 -3.11 13.24 5.75
N PHE A 94 -2.20 13.44 6.69
CA PHE A 94 -2.46 14.07 7.98
C PHE A 94 -1.15 14.65 8.55
N THR A 95 -1.26 15.46 9.58
CA THR A 95 -0.13 16.17 10.19
C THR A 95 0.17 15.64 11.60
N ALA A 96 1.33 15.99 12.14
CA ALA A 96 1.65 15.72 13.55
C ALA A 96 0.65 16.38 14.52
N ALA A 97 0.05 17.50 14.15
CA ALA A 97 -0.99 18.16 14.95
C ALA A 97 -2.29 17.33 14.97
N ASP A 98 -2.68 16.73 13.84
CA ASP A 98 -3.83 15.83 13.78
C ASP A 98 -3.60 14.60 14.67
N VAL A 99 -2.40 14.02 14.61
CA VAL A 99 -2.03 12.92 15.50
C VAL A 99 -2.07 13.34 16.96
N ALA A 100 -1.45 14.48 17.32
CA ALA A 100 -1.40 14.95 18.70
C ALA A 100 -2.80 15.15 19.30
N ALA A 101 -3.74 15.68 18.50
CA ALA A 101 -5.13 15.89 18.90
C ALA A 101 -5.91 14.57 19.10
N ALA A 102 -5.50 13.51 18.42
CA ALA A 102 -6.15 12.19 18.45
C ALA A 102 -5.58 11.24 19.51
N LEU A 103 -4.39 11.53 20.08
CA LEU A 103 -3.73 10.67 21.05
C LEU A 103 -4.56 10.47 22.32
N LYS A 104 -4.71 9.21 22.72
CA LYS A 104 -5.36 8.81 23.97
C LYS A 104 -4.32 8.35 24.98
N PRO A 105 -4.44 8.76 26.27
CA PRO A 105 -3.45 8.42 27.29
C PRO A 105 -3.43 6.93 27.58
N ARG A 106 -2.21 6.35 27.73
CA ARG A 106 -2.05 4.97 28.16
C ARG A 106 -2.39 4.80 29.64
N GLY A 107 -2.92 3.63 29.99
CA GLY A 107 -3.27 3.31 31.38
C GLY A 107 -4.47 4.07 31.93
N HIS A 108 -5.20 4.77 31.10
CA HIS A 108 -6.45 5.42 31.52
C HIS A 108 -7.55 4.38 31.70
N MET A 109 -8.34 4.51 32.78
CA MET A 109 -9.31 3.49 33.18
C MET A 109 -10.42 3.24 32.14
N ILE A 110 -10.81 4.27 31.38
CA ILE A 110 -11.95 4.19 30.44
C ILE A 110 -11.58 4.45 28.97
N MET A 111 -10.36 4.89 28.67
CA MET A 111 -9.93 5.14 27.31
C MET A 111 -8.89 4.13 26.86
N PRO A 112 -9.00 3.57 25.63
CA PRO A 112 -7.93 2.76 25.07
C PRO A 112 -6.72 3.66 24.81
N GLY A 113 -5.54 3.25 25.26
CA GLY A 113 -4.32 4.01 25.00
C GLY A 113 -3.89 3.90 23.54
N THR A 114 -3.46 5.00 22.94
CA THR A 114 -2.84 4.96 21.61
C THR A 114 -1.44 4.37 21.73
N THR A 115 -1.16 3.29 20.96
CA THR A 115 0.12 2.59 20.99
C THR A 115 0.83 2.52 19.65
N LEU A 116 0.10 2.85 18.56
CA LEU A 116 0.62 2.80 17.20
C LEU A 116 0.09 3.98 16.38
N VAL A 117 0.97 4.54 15.53
CA VAL A 117 0.60 5.38 14.39
C VAL A 117 0.97 4.64 13.11
N GLU A 118 -0.01 4.44 12.22
CA GLU A 118 0.15 3.84 10.91
C GLU A 118 0.04 4.91 9.82
N ILE A 119 0.96 4.90 8.87
CA ILE A 119 0.92 5.71 7.66
C ILE A 119 0.85 4.78 6.45
N GLU A 120 -0.12 4.99 5.56
CA GLU A 120 -0.20 4.30 4.27
C GLU A 120 0.43 5.17 3.17
N ASN A 121 1.48 4.68 2.50
CA ASN A 121 2.16 5.41 1.42
C ASN A 121 2.49 4.46 0.23
N THR A 122 1.94 4.71 -0.96
CA THR A 122 0.97 5.77 -1.30
C THR A 122 -0.44 5.38 -0.85
N HIS A 123 -1.26 6.37 -0.46
CA HIS A 123 -2.58 6.08 0.09
C HIS A 123 -3.59 5.70 -1.01
N ASN A 124 -4.14 4.49 -0.92
CA ASN A 124 -4.98 3.91 -1.96
C ASN A 124 -6.29 4.68 -2.18
N ARG A 125 -7.04 4.95 -1.11
CA ARG A 125 -8.32 5.69 -1.20
C ARG A 125 -8.14 7.20 -1.35
N GLY A 126 -6.94 7.71 -1.15
CA GLY A 126 -6.54 9.08 -1.49
C GLY A 126 -6.14 9.25 -2.96
N GLY A 127 -6.29 8.23 -3.81
CA GLY A 127 -5.92 8.32 -5.22
C GLY A 127 -4.44 8.06 -5.51
N GLY A 128 -3.73 7.38 -4.61
CA GLY A 128 -2.31 7.10 -4.78
C GLY A 128 -1.41 8.30 -4.46
N VAL A 129 -1.89 9.21 -3.62
CA VAL A 129 -1.10 10.36 -3.16
C VAL A 129 0.12 9.90 -2.37
N VAL A 130 1.23 10.59 -2.59
CA VAL A 130 2.48 10.40 -1.85
C VAL A 130 2.41 11.22 -0.57
N PHE A 131 2.72 10.59 0.55
CA PHE A 131 2.79 11.27 1.83
C PHE A 131 4.04 12.15 1.88
N ASP A 132 3.91 13.41 2.30
CA ASP A 132 5.05 14.31 2.41
C ASP A 132 6.04 13.81 3.46
N GLN A 133 7.32 13.68 3.09
CA GLN A 133 8.33 13.09 3.97
C GLN A 133 8.61 13.94 5.21
N ALA A 134 8.48 15.26 5.11
CA ALA A 134 8.67 16.13 6.27
C ALA A 134 7.53 15.98 7.29
N ASP A 135 6.29 15.71 6.82
CA ASP A 135 5.19 15.36 7.71
C ASP A 135 5.40 13.99 8.35
N VAL A 136 5.85 12.99 7.57
CA VAL A 136 6.22 11.66 8.10
C VAL A 136 7.23 11.79 9.23
N GLU A 137 8.30 12.57 9.02
CA GLU A 137 9.35 12.76 10.02
C GLU A 137 8.82 13.42 11.29
N ARG A 138 7.96 14.45 11.17
CA ARG A 138 7.32 15.11 12.31
C ARG A 138 6.39 14.18 13.08
N ILE A 139 5.59 13.39 12.38
CA ILE A 139 4.68 12.40 12.98
C ILE A 139 5.48 11.33 13.74
N CYS A 140 6.51 10.76 13.10
CA CYS A 140 7.32 9.73 13.74
C CYS A 140 8.16 10.27 14.92
N ALA A 141 8.61 11.53 14.87
CA ALA A 141 9.27 12.19 15.99
C ALA A 141 8.31 12.32 17.19
N LEU A 142 7.10 12.84 16.95
CA LEU A 142 6.06 12.93 17.98
C LEU A 142 5.72 11.56 18.58
N ALA A 143 5.55 10.54 17.74
CA ALA A 143 5.27 9.16 18.20
C ALA A 143 6.39 8.65 19.11
N ARG A 144 7.65 8.83 18.71
CA ARG A 144 8.83 8.45 19.50
C ARG A 144 8.89 9.14 20.84
N GLU A 145 8.66 10.45 20.89
CA GLU A 145 8.60 11.23 22.15
C GLU A 145 7.53 10.72 23.12
N ARG A 146 6.44 10.19 22.59
CA ARG A 146 5.34 9.61 23.37
C ARG A 146 5.48 8.11 23.61
N GLY A 147 6.58 7.48 23.13
CA GLY A 147 6.81 6.03 23.22
C GLY A 147 5.75 5.23 22.44
N ILE A 148 5.19 5.77 21.38
CA ILE A 148 4.22 5.16 20.47
C ILE A 148 4.98 4.55 19.29
N SER A 149 4.64 3.33 18.89
CA SER A 149 5.25 2.66 17.75
C SER A 149 4.78 3.28 16.42
N THR A 150 5.57 3.11 15.37
CA THR A 150 5.26 3.60 14.03
C THR A 150 5.32 2.49 13.00
N PHE A 151 4.31 2.42 12.13
CA PHE A 151 4.21 1.45 11.05
C PHE A 151 3.95 2.15 9.71
N LEU A 152 4.70 1.76 8.68
CA LEU A 152 4.46 2.16 7.31
C LEU A 152 3.80 1.02 6.53
N ASP A 153 2.49 1.17 6.20
CA ASP A 153 1.92 0.38 5.12
C ASP A 153 2.45 0.92 3.79
N GLY A 154 3.54 0.33 3.36
CA GLY A 154 4.25 0.64 2.13
C GLY A 154 3.83 -0.26 0.97
N ALA A 155 2.58 -0.71 0.90
CA ALA A 155 2.10 -1.58 -0.18
C ALA A 155 2.39 -1.02 -1.59
N ARG A 156 2.56 0.31 -1.71
CA ARG A 156 3.00 1.00 -2.92
C ARG A 156 4.21 1.93 -2.68
N LEU A 157 5.06 1.58 -1.73
CA LEU A 157 6.26 2.39 -1.41
C LEU A 157 7.21 2.51 -2.60
N TRP A 158 7.27 1.50 -3.46
CA TRP A 158 8.00 1.54 -4.72
C TRP A 158 7.54 2.70 -5.62
N ASN A 159 6.22 2.89 -5.73
CA ASN A 159 5.63 4.02 -6.45
C ASN A 159 5.93 5.35 -5.76
N ALA A 160 5.86 5.41 -4.42
CA ALA A 160 6.18 6.62 -3.68
C ALA A 160 7.65 7.04 -3.89
N ALA A 161 8.59 6.09 -3.88
CA ALA A 161 10.00 6.35 -4.14
C ALA A 161 10.23 6.92 -5.55
N VAL A 162 9.63 6.29 -6.57
CA VAL A 162 9.75 6.75 -7.96
C VAL A 162 9.12 8.15 -8.14
N ALA A 163 7.94 8.38 -7.54
CA ALA A 163 7.23 9.66 -7.69
C ALA A 163 7.92 10.82 -6.96
N SER A 164 8.49 10.55 -5.78
CA SER A 164 9.19 11.57 -4.98
C SER A 164 10.67 11.75 -5.34
N GLY A 165 11.24 10.78 -6.07
CA GLY A 165 12.69 10.73 -6.33
C GLY A 165 13.53 10.44 -5.08
N ARG A 166 12.92 10.00 -3.97
CA ARG A 166 13.62 9.71 -2.71
C ARG A 166 14.03 8.24 -2.63
N PRO A 167 15.20 7.94 -2.06
CA PRO A 167 15.61 6.56 -1.79
C PRO A 167 14.65 5.86 -0.82
N LEU A 168 14.51 4.56 -0.98
CA LEU A 168 13.60 3.73 -0.16
C LEU A 168 13.97 3.71 1.32
N ASP A 169 15.27 3.70 1.63
CA ASP A 169 15.76 3.75 3.00
C ASP A 169 15.44 5.09 3.69
N GLU A 170 15.45 6.20 2.95
CA GLU A 170 15.02 7.50 3.47
C GLU A 170 13.54 7.50 3.83
N LEU A 171 12.68 6.98 2.93
CA LEU A 171 11.24 6.87 3.18
C LEU A 171 10.93 5.92 4.34
N ALA A 172 11.68 4.84 4.49
CA ALA A 172 11.49 3.81 5.51
C ALA A 172 12.09 4.16 6.88
N ARG A 173 13.16 4.95 6.90
CA ARG A 173 13.98 5.21 8.09
C ARG A 173 13.20 5.64 9.34
N PRO A 174 12.20 6.54 9.28
CA PRO A 174 11.51 7.02 10.48
C PRO A 174 10.70 5.94 11.23
N PHE A 175 10.33 4.85 10.56
CA PHE A 175 9.40 3.85 11.06
C PHE A 175 10.07 2.69 11.80
N ASP A 176 9.37 2.13 12.81
CA ASP A 176 9.82 0.93 13.52
C ASP A 176 9.64 -0.34 12.66
N LEU A 177 8.56 -0.38 11.87
CA LEU A 177 8.22 -1.49 10.98
C LEU A 177 7.67 -0.96 9.67
N VAL A 178 8.03 -1.61 8.57
CA VAL A 178 7.63 -1.23 7.20
C VAL A 178 7.15 -2.45 6.46
N SER A 179 5.99 -2.38 5.79
CA SER A 179 5.58 -3.38 4.81
C SER A 179 5.80 -2.89 3.39
N VAL A 180 6.11 -3.82 2.47
CA VAL A 180 6.13 -3.57 1.03
C VAL A 180 5.49 -4.75 0.31
N ALA A 181 4.77 -4.50 -0.80
CA ALA A 181 4.10 -5.53 -1.57
C ALA A 181 4.69 -5.70 -2.98
N PHE A 182 4.70 -6.95 -3.47
CA PHE A 182 5.14 -7.30 -4.84
C PHE A 182 3.99 -7.52 -5.80
N SER A 183 2.78 -7.77 -5.29
CA SER A 183 1.58 -8.09 -6.07
C SER A 183 0.80 -6.89 -6.61
N LYS A 184 1.44 -5.71 -6.68
CA LYS A 184 0.87 -4.47 -7.22
C LYS A 184 1.70 -3.99 -8.43
N GLY A 185 2.20 -2.78 -8.44
CA GLY A 185 2.96 -2.22 -9.57
C GLY A 185 4.15 -3.07 -10.03
N LEU A 186 4.75 -3.84 -9.15
CA LEU A 186 5.83 -4.77 -9.49
C LEU A 186 5.37 -6.04 -10.23
N GLY A 187 4.07 -6.30 -10.33
CA GLY A 187 3.50 -7.39 -11.14
C GLY A 187 3.81 -8.81 -10.63
N GLY A 188 4.21 -8.96 -9.36
CA GLY A 188 4.40 -10.27 -8.73
C GLY A 188 3.06 -10.99 -8.49
N PRO A 189 3.02 -12.34 -8.55
CA PRO A 189 1.78 -13.11 -8.36
C PRO A 189 1.30 -13.12 -6.91
N GLY A 190 2.13 -12.66 -5.98
CA GLY A 190 1.87 -12.60 -4.54
C GLY A 190 3.13 -12.16 -3.80
N GLY A 191 3.05 -12.13 -2.49
CA GLY A 191 4.16 -11.78 -1.62
C GLY A 191 4.17 -10.32 -1.18
N SER A 192 4.55 -10.18 0.07
CA SER A 192 4.83 -8.93 0.77
C SER A 192 5.99 -9.17 1.74
N LEU A 193 6.70 -8.13 2.14
CA LEU A 193 7.69 -8.23 3.19
C LEU A 193 7.42 -7.22 4.29
N LEU A 194 7.67 -7.65 5.54
CA LEU A 194 7.78 -6.79 6.70
C LEU A 194 9.26 -6.61 7.05
N ALA A 195 9.73 -5.37 7.15
CA ALA A 195 11.11 -5.05 7.47
C ALA A 195 11.20 -4.17 8.74
N GLY A 196 12.08 -4.53 9.66
CA GLY A 196 12.25 -3.85 10.93
C GLY A 196 13.43 -4.38 11.73
N SER A 197 13.44 -4.17 13.05
CA SER A 197 14.46 -4.74 13.92
C SER A 197 14.36 -6.27 13.97
N ALA A 198 15.48 -6.95 14.18
CA ALA A 198 15.51 -8.42 14.27
C ALA A 198 14.54 -8.96 15.35
N ALA A 199 14.40 -8.24 16.47
CA ALA A 199 13.50 -8.62 17.54
C ALA A 199 12.02 -8.57 17.12
N VAL A 200 11.61 -7.55 16.38
CA VAL A 200 10.24 -7.43 15.85
C VAL A 200 9.98 -8.47 14.76
N VAL A 201 10.95 -8.69 13.86
CA VAL A 201 10.85 -9.72 12.81
C VAL A 201 10.71 -11.12 13.42
N THR A 202 11.43 -11.43 14.49
CA THR A 202 11.27 -12.72 15.21
C THR A 202 9.85 -12.90 15.76
N LYS A 203 9.24 -11.83 16.33
CA LYS A 203 7.84 -11.89 16.76
C LYS A 203 6.90 -12.07 15.56
N ALA A 204 7.18 -11.38 14.44
CA ALA A 204 6.40 -11.46 13.22
C ALA A 204 6.39 -12.88 12.61
N MET A 205 7.48 -13.63 12.71
CA MET A 205 7.52 -15.05 12.28
C MET A 205 6.47 -15.90 13.01
N ARG A 206 6.31 -15.71 14.33
CA ARG A 206 5.29 -16.41 15.11
C ARG A 206 3.88 -15.98 14.69
N ALA A 207 3.62 -14.69 14.52
CA ALA A 207 2.32 -14.16 14.08
C ALA A 207 1.97 -14.66 12.67
N ARG A 208 2.93 -14.64 11.72
CA ARG A 208 2.78 -15.25 10.39
C ARG A 208 2.33 -16.70 10.47
N ARG A 209 2.95 -17.49 11.35
CA ARG A 209 2.59 -18.90 11.55
C ARG A 209 1.16 -19.06 12.06
N MET A 210 0.77 -18.27 13.05
CA MET A 210 -0.58 -18.30 13.63
C MET A 210 -1.67 -17.96 12.60
N LEU A 211 -1.38 -17.08 11.65
CA LEU A 211 -2.28 -16.69 10.55
C LEU A 211 -2.24 -17.65 9.35
N GLY A 212 -1.47 -18.76 9.43
CA GLY A 212 -1.37 -19.73 8.33
C GLY A 212 -0.44 -19.32 7.19
N GLY A 213 0.35 -18.26 7.34
CA GLY A 213 1.22 -17.73 6.30
C GLY A 213 2.63 -18.33 6.23
N ALA A 214 2.96 -19.27 7.11
CA ALA A 214 4.23 -19.99 7.06
C ALA A 214 4.14 -21.13 6.03
N MET A 215 4.45 -20.83 4.80
CA MET A 215 4.53 -21.76 3.68
C MET A 215 5.90 -22.48 3.67
N ARG A 216 6.13 -23.36 2.71
CA ARG A 216 7.36 -24.16 2.60
C ARG A 216 8.31 -23.58 1.56
N GLN A 217 8.17 -23.93 0.30
CA GLN A 217 9.04 -23.56 -0.80
C GLN A 217 8.65 -22.18 -1.38
N THR A 218 8.75 -21.14 -0.57
CA THR A 218 8.35 -19.78 -0.94
C THR A 218 9.29 -19.11 -1.92
N GLY A 219 10.45 -19.71 -2.18
CA GLY A 219 11.42 -19.24 -3.17
C GLY A 219 10.85 -19.05 -4.57
N ILE A 220 9.80 -19.80 -4.93
CA ILE A 220 9.07 -19.60 -6.20
C ILE A 220 8.49 -18.16 -6.27
N PHE A 221 7.86 -17.69 -5.20
CA PHE A 221 7.35 -16.31 -5.12
C PHE A 221 8.47 -15.29 -4.93
N ALA A 222 9.49 -15.65 -4.15
CA ALA A 222 10.63 -14.78 -3.91
C ALA A 222 11.42 -14.49 -5.19
N ALA A 223 11.55 -15.48 -6.07
CA ALA A 223 12.17 -15.30 -7.40
C ALA A 223 11.39 -14.28 -8.26
N ALA A 224 10.07 -14.28 -8.18
CA ALA A 224 9.26 -13.24 -8.82
C ALA A 224 9.56 -11.86 -8.24
N GLY A 225 9.72 -11.76 -6.92
CA GLY A 225 10.09 -10.52 -6.23
C GLY A 225 11.47 -10.01 -6.65
N LEU A 226 12.49 -10.86 -6.66
CA LEU A 226 13.84 -10.50 -7.13
C LEU A 226 13.83 -10.04 -8.59
N TYR A 227 13.16 -10.80 -9.47
CA TYR A 227 12.98 -10.42 -10.87
C TYR A 227 12.30 -9.05 -11.02
N ALA A 228 11.27 -8.78 -10.21
CA ALA A 228 10.53 -7.54 -10.26
C ALA A 228 11.37 -6.33 -9.79
N LEU A 229 12.21 -6.51 -8.78
CA LEU A 229 13.15 -5.47 -8.33
C LEU A 229 14.16 -5.10 -9.42
N ASP A 230 14.64 -6.09 -10.18
CA ASP A 230 15.66 -5.85 -11.22
C ASP A 230 15.06 -5.34 -12.54
N HIS A 231 13.83 -5.73 -12.88
CA HIS A 231 13.27 -5.49 -14.23
C HIS A 231 12.00 -4.63 -14.24
N HIS A 232 11.17 -4.63 -13.19
CA HIS A 232 9.89 -3.93 -13.18
C HIS A 232 9.93 -2.64 -12.37
N LEU A 233 10.75 -2.56 -11.31
CA LEU A 233 10.88 -1.34 -10.51
C LEU A 233 11.26 -0.10 -11.37
N PRO A 234 12.19 -0.19 -12.33
CA PRO A 234 12.51 0.94 -13.22
C PRO A 234 11.34 1.38 -14.11
N LEU A 235 10.37 0.48 -14.38
CA LEU A 235 9.23 0.76 -15.28
C LEU A 235 8.05 1.46 -14.60
N LEU A 236 8.07 1.63 -13.28
CA LEU A 236 6.97 2.30 -12.56
C LEU A 236 6.78 3.76 -12.99
N ALA A 237 7.84 4.43 -13.43
CA ALA A 237 7.75 5.79 -13.97
C ALA A 237 6.86 5.86 -15.23
N ASP A 238 6.92 4.83 -16.09
CA ASP A 238 6.07 4.74 -17.28
C ASP A 238 4.60 4.55 -16.88
N ASP A 239 4.32 3.77 -15.85
CA ASP A 239 2.96 3.59 -15.33
C ASP A 239 2.40 4.92 -14.79
N HIS A 240 3.23 5.72 -14.11
CA HIS A 240 2.83 7.07 -13.66
C HIS A 240 2.55 8.00 -14.85
N ALA A 241 3.37 7.94 -15.91
CA ALA A 241 3.17 8.73 -17.11
C ALA A 241 1.87 8.35 -17.83
N LYS A 242 1.58 7.05 -17.95
CA LYS A 242 0.30 6.53 -18.51
C LYS A 242 -0.90 7.02 -17.68
N ALA A 243 -0.82 6.99 -16.35
CA ALA A 243 -1.89 7.48 -15.47
C ALA A 243 -2.17 8.97 -15.69
N ARG A 244 -1.11 9.81 -15.74
CA ARG A 244 -1.25 11.23 -16.03
C ARG A 244 -1.88 11.49 -17.39
N ARG A 245 -1.53 10.70 -18.41
CA ARG A 245 -2.10 10.81 -19.75
C ARG A 245 -3.61 10.52 -19.75
N VAL A 246 -4.05 9.45 -19.11
CA VAL A 246 -5.48 9.14 -18.90
C VAL A 246 -6.18 10.26 -18.14
N ALA A 247 -5.59 10.73 -17.05
CA ALA A 247 -6.15 11.80 -16.23
C ALA A 247 -6.31 13.11 -16.97
N SER A 248 -5.34 13.48 -17.84
CA SER A 248 -5.40 14.70 -18.64
C SER A 248 -6.60 14.73 -19.60
N VAL A 249 -6.96 13.59 -20.17
CA VAL A 249 -8.17 13.47 -21.01
C VAL A 249 -9.43 13.60 -20.15
N LEU A 250 -9.49 12.87 -19.03
CA LEU A 250 -10.66 12.86 -18.14
C LEU A 250 -10.92 14.23 -17.50
N ALA A 251 -9.89 14.97 -17.14
CA ALA A 251 -10.04 16.31 -16.55
C ALA A 251 -10.72 17.32 -17.47
N GLY A 252 -10.66 17.09 -18.79
CA GLY A 252 -11.37 17.89 -19.81
C GLY A 252 -12.80 17.43 -20.11
N CYS A 253 -13.26 16.31 -19.50
CA CYS A 253 -14.56 15.75 -19.82
C CYS A 253 -15.67 16.41 -18.99
N PRO A 254 -16.79 16.86 -19.61
CA PRO A 254 -17.96 17.29 -18.86
C PRO A 254 -18.46 16.17 -17.94
N GLY A 255 -18.80 16.51 -16.71
CA GLY A 255 -19.28 15.54 -15.72
C GLY A 255 -18.17 14.84 -14.93
N VAL A 256 -16.88 15.10 -15.22
CA VAL A 256 -15.73 14.62 -14.44
C VAL A 256 -15.19 15.74 -13.55
N LEU A 257 -14.96 15.42 -12.28
CA LEU A 257 -14.26 16.26 -11.31
C LEU A 257 -12.94 15.58 -10.97
N LEU A 258 -11.84 16.13 -11.47
CA LEU A 258 -10.50 15.58 -11.28
C LEU A 258 -9.48 16.73 -11.20
N ASP A 259 -8.77 16.78 -10.07
CA ASP A 259 -7.59 17.62 -9.94
C ASP A 259 -6.34 16.84 -10.37
N LEU A 260 -5.71 17.28 -11.45
CA LEU A 260 -4.50 16.65 -11.99
C LEU A 260 -3.33 16.62 -10.98
N ALA A 261 -3.28 17.55 -10.03
CA ALA A 261 -2.23 17.57 -9.00
C ALA A 261 -2.30 16.37 -8.06
N THR A 262 -3.47 15.73 -7.94
CA THR A 262 -3.65 14.52 -7.10
C THR A 262 -3.19 13.24 -7.80
N VAL A 263 -2.97 13.27 -9.13
CA VAL A 263 -2.50 12.11 -9.90
C VAL A 263 -0.98 12.05 -9.88
N GLN A 264 -0.45 11.55 -8.77
CA GLN A 264 0.99 11.54 -8.50
C GLN A 264 1.66 10.22 -8.88
N THR A 265 0.90 9.13 -8.97
CA THR A 265 1.39 7.79 -9.26
C THR A 265 0.56 7.10 -10.35
N ASN A 266 0.40 5.80 -10.29
CA ASN A 266 -0.32 4.99 -11.27
C ASN A 266 -1.83 4.86 -11.00
N ILE A 267 -2.39 5.63 -10.08
CA ILE A 267 -3.82 5.64 -9.77
C ILE A 267 -4.45 6.92 -10.27
N VAL A 268 -5.53 6.77 -11.04
CA VAL A 268 -6.41 7.86 -11.44
C VAL A 268 -7.74 7.69 -10.73
N MET A 269 -8.02 8.58 -9.79
CA MET A 269 -9.29 8.61 -9.08
C MET A 269 -10.03 9.89 -9.47
N PHE A 270 -11.22 9.74 -10.00
CA PHE A 270 -12.04 10.88 -10.41
C PHE A 270 -13.47 10.76 -9.84
N HIS A 271 -14.06 11.92 -9.61
CA HIS A 271 -15.42 12.03 -9.12
C HIS A 271 -16.36 12.44 -10.25
N LEU A 272 -17.60 12.00 -10.14
CA LEU A 272 -18.66 12.31 -11.10
C LEU A 272 -19.49 13.47 -10.57
N ALA A 273 -19.62 14.53 -11.36
CA ALA A 273 -20.41 15.71 -11.02
C ALA A 273 -21.91 15.37 -10.94
N ASP A 274 -22.66 16.24 -10.27
CA ASP A 274 -24.13 16.13 -10.27
C ASP A 274 -24.66 16.20 -11.71
N GLY A 275 -25.60 15.30 -12.02
CA GLY A 275 -26.14 15.16 -13.39
C GLY A 275 -25.38 14.17 -14.28
N ALA A 276 -24.12 13.81 -13.99
CA ALA A 276 -23.44 12.71 -14.68
C ALA A 276 -23.99 11.35 -14.20
N PRO A 277 -23.79 10.25 -14.95
CA PRO A 277 -24.14 8.89 -14.51
C PRO A 277 -23.44 8.55 -13.19
N ASP A 278 -23.98 7.60 -12.42
CA ASP A 278 -23.31 7.08 -11.24
C ASP A 278 -22.11 6.19 -11.60
N ALA A 279 -21.28 5.88 -10.60
CA ALA A 279 -20.04 5.15 -10.82
C ALA A 279 -20.29 3.73 -11.38
N ASP A 280 -21.33 3.03 -10.95
CA ASP A 280 -21.64 1.69 -11.44
C ASP A 280 -22.07 1.71 -12.92
N THR A 281 -22.82 2.72 -13.32
CA THR A 281 -23.18 2.95 -14.73
C THR A 281 -21.94 3.24 -15.59
N VAL A 282 -21.03 4.11 -15.12
CA VAL A 282 -19.77 4.41 -15.83
C VAL A 282 -18.91 3.16 -15.94
N VAL A 283 -18.76 2.37 -14.88
CA VAL A 283 -18.00 1.11 -14.89
C VAL A 283 -18.60 0.11 -15.88
N THR A 284 -19.92 -0.02 -15.92
CA THR A 284 -20.61 -0.92 -16.85
C THR A 284 -20.37 -0.49 -18.30
N ARG A 285 -20.57 0.78 -18.63
CA ARG A 285 -20.33 1.33 -19.98
C ARG A 285 -18.87 1.23 -20.41
N ALA A 286 -17.92 1.45 -19.48
CA ALA A 286 -16.49 1.28 -19.75
C ALA A 286 -16.16 -0.19 -20.08
N ARG A 287 -16.75 -1.15 -19.35
CA ARG A 287 -16.56 -2.59 -19.59
C ARG A 287 -17.08 -2.99 -20.98
N GLU A 288 -18.23 -2.45 -21.42
CA GLU A 288 -18.79 -2.70 -22.76
C GLU A 288 -17.83 -2.21 -23.88
N ARG A 289 -16.95 -1.24 -23.56
CA ARG A 289 -15.91 -0.71 -24.44
C ARG A 289 -14.53 -1.35 -24.23
N GLY A 290 -14.49 -2.45 -23.46
CA GLY A 290 -13.24 -3.20 -23.20
C GLY A 290 -12.33 -2.58 -22.15
N VAL A 291 -12.81 -1.64 -21.32
CA VAL A 291 -12.03 -0.99 -20.26
C VAL A 291 -12.52 -1.45 -18.87
N LEU A 292 -11.61 -2.01 -18.08
CA LEU A 292 -11.91 -2.49 -16.74
C LEU A 292 -11.45 -1.48 -15.70
N VAL A 293 -12.41 -0.87 -15.02
CA VAL A 293 -12.20 0.04 -13.89
C VAL A 293 -13.14 -0.35 -12.76
N ILE A 294 -13.03 0.27 -11.60
CA ILE A 294 -13.88 -0.05 -10.44
C ILE A 294 -14.57 1.20 -9.88
N ALA A 295 -15.83 1.01 -9.43
CA ALA A 295 -16.50 1.98 -8.58
C ALA A 295 -15.87 1.96 -7.18
N PHE A 296 -15.46 3.12 -6.71
CA PHE A 296 -14.81 3.31 -5.40
C PHE A 296 -15.69 4.07 -4.41
N GLY A 297 -16.92 4.31 -4.83
CA GLY A 297 -18.02 4.96 -4.14
C GLY A 297 -19.13 5.27 -5.16
N PRO A 298 -20.31 5.73 -4.74
CA PRO A 298 -21.45 5.98 -5.63
C PRO A 298 -21.13 6.99 -6.75
N ARG A 299 -20.22 7.91 -6.50
CA ARG A 299 -19.80 8.99 -7.43
C ARG A 299 -18.30 9.00 -7.67
N THR A 300 -17.58 7.90 -7.41
CA THR A 300 -16.11 7.84 -7.51
C THR A 300 -15.72 6.62 -8.33
N VAL A 301 -14.90 6.83 -9.35
CA VAL A 301 -14.32 5.76 -10.19
C VAL A 301 -12.81 5.77 -10.03
N ARG A 302 -12.21 4.59 -9.96
CA ARG A 302 -10.76 4.41 -9.90
C ARG A 302 -10.28 3.58 -11.09
N ALA A 303 -9.33 4.13 -11.83
CA ALA A 303 -8.52 3.43 -12.82
C ALA A 303 -7.07 3.29 -12.31
N VAL A 304 -6.40 2.22 -12.73
CA VAL A 304 -5.01 1.94 -12.36
C VAL A 304 -4.25 1.51 -13.60
N THR A 305 -3.14 2.19 -13.90
CA THR A 305 -2.21 1.79 -14.95
C THR A 305 -1.16 0.83 -14.42
N HIS A 306 -0.68 -0.06 -15.27
CA HIS A 306 0.28 -1.10 -14.89
C HIS A 306 1.08 -1.58 -16.11
N LEU A 307 2.03 -2.49 -15.88
CA LEU A 307 2.98 -2.99 -16.88
C LEU A 307 2.33 -3.61 -18.13
N ASP A 308 1.15 -4.23 -17.97
CA ASP A 308 0.50 -4.98 -19.06
C ASP A 308 -0.34 -4.11 -20.00
N VAL A 309 -0.39 -2.78 -19.80
CA VAL A 309 -1.09 -1.87 -20.69
C VAL A 309 -0.10 -0.93 -21.40
N SER A 310 -0.25 -0.80 -22.72
CA SER A 310 0.57 0.14 -23.52
C SER A 310 0.05 1.56 -23.41
N VAL A 311 0.83 2.52 -23.95
CA VAL A 311 0.41 3.94 -24.05
C VAL A 311 -0.83 4.06 -24.93
N GLU A 312 -0.85 3.35 -26.06
CA GLU A 312 -1.98 3.37 -27.02
C GLU A 312 -3.25 2.76 -26.41
N GLU A 313 -3.10 1.72 -25.56
CA GLU A 313 -4.23 1.16 -24.80
C GLU A 313 -4.75 2.12 -23.75
N CYS A 314 -3.86 2.87 -23.10
CA CYS A 314 -4.26 3.92 -22.16
C CYS A 314 -4.99 5.07 -22.87
N ASP A 315 -4.60 5.44 -24.09
CA ASP A 315 -5.30 6.45 -24.89
C ASP A 315 -6.70 5.98 -25.29
N ARG A 316 -6.82 4.74 -25.75
CA ARG A 316 -8.13 4.14 -26.03
C ARG A 316 -9.01 4.03 -24.77
N ALA A 317 -8.41 3.67 -23.63
CA ALA A 317 -9.11 3.60 -22.37
C ALA A 317 -9.61 4.99 -21.91
N ALA A 318 -8.79 6.04 -22.07
CA ALA A 318 -9.19 7.39 -21.74
C ALA A 318 -10.38 7.87 -22.57
N ALA A 319 -10.37 7.62 -23.90
CA ALA A 319 -11.48 7.94 -24.79
C ALA A 319 -12.76 7.15 -24.40
N ALA A 320 -12.64 5.85 -24.16
CA ALA A 320 -13.76 5.01 -23.76
C ALA A 320 -14.37 5.43 -22.40
N LEU A 321 -13.54 5.85 -21.44
CA LEU A 321 -14.00 6.39 -20.16
C LEU A 321 -14.70 7.74 -20.33
N ALA A 322 -14.19 8.62 -21.19
CA ALA A 322 -14.85 9.89 -21.50
C ALA A 322 -16.24 9.68 -22.11
N GLU A 323 -16.39 8.73 -23.06
CA GLU A 323 -17.67 8.33 -23.61
C GLU A 323 -18.61 7.68 -22.59
N ALA A 324 -18.05 6.90 -21.64
CA ALA A 324 -18.83 6.24 -20.59
C ALA A 324 -19.44 7.24 -19.59
N VAL A 325 -18.78 8.39 -19.39
CA VAL A 325 -19.29 9.50 -18.55
C VAL A 325 -20.30 10.37 -19.30
N ALA A 326 -20.15 10.51 -20.62
CA ALA A 326 -21.10 11.27 -21.42
C ALA A 326 -22.51 10.66 -21.34
N LEU A 327 -23.53 11.50 -21.36
CA LEU A 327 -24.95 11.11 -21.27
C LEU A 327 -25.44 10.36 -22.51
#